data_5b5838450b8c38477cc83aa5aca1be92
#
_entry.id   5b5838450b8c38477cc83aa5aca1be92
#
_cell.length_a   1.000
_cell.length_b   1.000
_cell.length_c   1.000
_cell.angle_alpha   90.00
_cell.angle_beta   90.00
_cell.angle_gamma   90.00
#
_symmetry.space_group_name_H-M   'P 1'
#
loop_
_entity.id
_entity.type
_entity.pdbx_description
1 polymer ?
#
loop_
_entity_poly.entity_id
_entity_poly.type
_entity_poly.pdbx_seq_one_letter_code
_entity_poly.pdbx_strand_id
1 'polypeptide(L)'
;QVGPDDEQQLKRWLCLTAMRGTFQGSVETTINRFLRALKESKRKPGAALVDALHKDEARRIRPDELLHVSPLWGSAVQVLHAWLVARTAKDWLDEDRTIDSLARTEGIKYPGGDLTVHHIFARKVLTDAGLRIEAANRPANFALLSRSTNAEFGARTPDDVLRSLTPDQRKRAGVQFFGEAAGDRLRHERYEEFCEWRAARLAEALNEFLGID
;
A
#
# COMPACT_ATOMS: atom_id res chain seq x y z
N GLN A 1 -24.56 -10.20 -14.20
CA GLN A 1 -23.54 -9.18 -14.22
C GLN A 1 -23.43 -8.56 -12.82
N VAL A 2 -22.24 -8.43 -12.30
CA VAL A 2 -21.98 -7.77 -11.00
C VAL A 2 -22.16 -6.26 -11.20
N GLY A 3 -22.98 -5.62 -10.38
CA GLY A 3 -23.19 -4.16 -10.46
C GLY A 3 -22.03 -3.40 -9.81
N PRO A 4 -21.88 -2.07 -10.12
CA PRO A 4 -20.77 -1.26 -9.60
C PRO A 4 -20.63 -1.27 -8.08
N ASP A 5 -21.75 -1.22 -7.36
CA ASP A 5 -21.75 -1.24 -5.89
C ASP A 5 -21.21 -2.57 -5.35
N ASP A 6 -21.57 -3.67 -5.99
CA ASP A 6 -21.14 -5.00 -5.57
C ASP A 6 -19.68 -5.27 -5.94
N GLU A 7 -19.21 -4.71 -7.05
CA GLU A 7 -17.78 -4.70 -7.42
C GLU A 7 -16.95 -3.93 -6.37
N GLN A 8 -17.43 -2.79 -5.89
CA GLN A 8 -16.80 -2.05 -4.79
C GLN A 8 -16.73 -2.89 -3.51
N GLN A 9 -17.79 -3.63 -3.18
CA GLN A 9 -17.79 -4.52 -2.02
C GLN A 9 -16.82 -5.70 -2.21
N LEU A 10 -16.71 -6.28 -3.40
CA LEU A 10 -15.71 -7.31 -3.70
C LEU A 10 -14.29 -6.78 -3.51
N LYS A 11 -14.00 -5.60 -4.02
CA LYS A 11 -12.71 -4.93 -3.83
C LYS A 11 -12.41 -4.71 -2.34
N ARG A 12 -13.38 -4.19 -1.58
CA ARG A 12 -13.28 -3.99 -0.14
C ARG A 12 -12.96 -5.30 0.58
N TRP A 13 -13.75 -6.35 0.32
CA TRP A 13 -13.53 -7.67 0.91
C TRP A 13 -12.12 -8.20 0.62
N LEU A 14 -11.71 -8.18 -0.65
CA LEU A 14 -10.39 -8.68 -1.08
C LEU A 14 -9.24 -7.95 -0.37
N CYS A 15 -9.28 -6.62 -0.34
CA CYS A 15 -8.23 -5.82 0.28
C CYS A 15 -8.18 -6.02 1.80
N LEU A 16 -9.32 -6.05 2.47
CA LEU A 16 -9.38 -6.24 3.92
C LEU A 16 -8.90 -7.64 4.33
N THR A 17 -9.34 -8.69 3.62
CA THR A 17 -8.88 -10.06 3.89
C THR A 17 -7.37 -10.22 3.66
N ALA A 18 -6.83 -9.60 2.62
CA ALA A 18 -5.41 -9.59 2.34
C ALA A 18 -4.61 -8.89 3.46
N MET A 19 -4.99 -7.66 3.82
CA MET A 19 -4.28 -6.89 4.85
C MET A 19 -4.26 -7.55 6.22
N ARG A 20 -5.33 -8.25 6.57
CA ARG A 20 -5.51 -8.86 7.91
C ARG A 20 -5.17 -10.33 7.98
N GLY A 21 -4.74 -10.91 6.85
CA GLY A 21 -4.36 -12.32 6.83
C GLY A 21 -5.50 -13.26 7.18
N THR A 22 -6.73 -12.92 6.80
CA THR A 22 -7.95 -13.68 7.11
C THR A 22 -7.81 -15.17 6.77
N PHE A 23 -6.99 -15.50 5.77
CA PHE A 23 -6.72 -16.89 5.34
C PHE A 23 -5.47 -17.52 5.99
N GLN A 24 -4.82 -16.88 6.97
CA GLN A 24 -3.61 -17.43 7.61
C GLN A 24 -3.90 -18.42 8.74
N GLY A 25 -5.14 -18.48 9.22
CA GLY A 25 -5.58 -19.45 10.25
C GLY A 25 -6.11 -20.73 9.65
N SER A 26 -7.27 -21.18 10.10
CA SER A 26 -7.99 -22.34 9.50
C SER A 26 -8.58 -21.94 8.14
N VAL A 27 -7.82 -22.21 7.07
CA VAL A 27 -8.21 -21.88 5.70
C VAL A 27 -9.56 -22.50 5.34
N GLU A 28 -9.75 -23.76 5.68
CA GLU A 28 -10.99 -24.48 5.38
C GLU A 28 -12.20 -23.84 6.07
N THR A 29 -12.11 -23.52 7.35
CA THR A 29 -13.18 -22.85 8.10
C THR A 29 -13.51 -21.49 7.50
N THR A 30 -12.49 -20.73 7.12
CA THR A 30 -12.63 -19.42 6.51
C THR A 30 -13.30 -19.50 5.14
N ILE A 31 -12.85 -20.43 4.28
CA ILE A 31 -13.47 -20.66 2.98
C ILE A 31 -14.94 -21.08 3.15
N ASN A 32 -15.24 -22.02 4.06
CA ASN A 32 -16.61 -22.49 4.30
C ASN A 32 -17.53 -21.35 4.77
N ARG A 33 -17.04 -20.42 5.61
CA ARG A 33 -17.76 -19.21 6.01
C ARG A 33 -18.18 -18.38 4.80
N PHE A 34 -17.25 -18.07 3.90
CA PHE A 34 -17.53 -17.27 2.70
C PHE A 34 -18.38 -18.01 1.66
N LEU A 35 -18.16 -19.32 1.47
CA LEU A 35 -19.01 -20.12 0.58
C LEU A 35 -20.46 -20.17 1.06
N ARG A 36 -20.69 -20.26 2.37
CA ARG A 36 -22.05 -20.20 2.94
C ARG A 36 -22.70 -18.85 2.64
N ALA A 37 -22.00 -17.74 2.91
CA ALA A 37 -22.50 -16.39 2.61
C ALA A 37 -22.86 -16.23 1.13
N LEU A 38 -22.02 -16.74 0.22
CA LEU A 38 -22.29 -16.70 -1.22
C LEU A 38 -23.49 -17.54 -1.63
N LYS A 39 -23.69 -18.73 -1.04
CA LYS A 39 -24.87 -19.60 -1.31
C LYS A 39 -26.18 -18.96 -0.86
N GLU A 40 -26.15 -18.24 0.25
CA GLU A 40 -27.31 -17.55 0.81
C GLU A 40 -27.64 -16.26 0.05
N SER A 41 -26.63 -15.62 -0.56
CA SER A 41 -26.75 -14.39 -1.32
C SER A 41 -27.09 -14.67 -2.79
N LYS A 42 -28.34 -14.48 -3.17
CA LYS A 42 -28.79 -14.77 -4.54
C LYS A 42 -28.31 -13.77 -5.61
N ARG A 43 -27.85 -12.55 -5.27
CA ARG A 43 -27.61 -11.48 -6.26
C ARG A 43 -26.48 -10.49 -5.94
N LYS A 44 -25.93 -10.49 -4.73
CA LYS A 44 -24.91 -9.52 -4.29
C LYS A 44 -23.73 -10.22 -3.61
N PRO A 45 -22.88 -10.90 -4.39
CA PRO A 45 -21.77 -11.68 -3.81
C PRO A 45 -20.79 -10.82 -3.02
N GLY A 46 -20.50 -9.60 -3.46
CA GLY A 46 -19.57 -8.69 -2.77
C GLY A 46 -20.09 -8.26 -1.41
N ALA A 47 -21.34 -7.82 -1.33
CA ALA A 47 -21.98 -7.44 -0.07
C ALA A 47 -22.02 -8.64 0.91
N ALA A 48 -22.39 -9.83 0.44
CA ALA A 48 -22.42 -11.03 1.27
C ALA A 48 -21.04 -11.41 1.84
N LEU A 49 -19.99 -11.24 1.05
CA LEU A 49 -18.62 -11.50 1.50
C LEU A 49 -18.17 -10.49 2.54
N VAL A 50 -18.51 -9.19 2.37
CA VAL A 50 -18.21 -8.16 3.38
C VAL A 50 -18.99 -8.42 4.68
N ASP A 51 -20.27 -8.75 4.60
CA ASP A 51 -21.11 -9.06 5.76
C ASP A 51 -20.63 -10.30 6.52
N ALA A 52 -19.96 -11.22 5.83
CA ALA A 52 -19.36 -12.41 6.42
C ALA A 52 -18.00 -12.18 7.09
N LEU A 53 -17.42 -10.97 7.00
CA LEU A 53 -16.21 -10.60 7.74
C LEU A 53 -16.52 -10.49 9.24
N HIS A 54 -15.57 -10.89 10.08
CA HIS A 54 -15.65 -10.59 11.51
C HIS A 54 -15.48 -9.07 11.75
N LYS A 55 -15.98 -8.57 12.89
CA LYS A 55 -15.90 -7.13 13.22
C LYS A 55 -14.48 -6.56 13.08
N ASP A 56 -13.48 -7.31 13.54
CA ASP A 56 -12.07 -6.89 13.46
C ASP A 56 -11.53 -6.92 12.03
N GLU A 57 -12.08 -7.79 11.17
CA GLU A 57 -11.73 -7.86 9.75
C GLU A 57 -12.42 -6.74 8.94
N ALA A 58 -13.64 -6.36 9.32
CA ALA A 58 -14.47 -5.39 8.60
C ALA A 58 -14.20 -3.92 8.97
N ARG A 59 -13.47 -3.67 10.07
CA ARG A 59 -13.20 -2.31 10.57
C ARG A 59 -12.37 -1.46 9.61
N ARG A 60 -12.37 -0.16 9.81
CA ARG A 60 -11.49 0.78 9.10
C ARG A 60 -10.01 0.37 9.24
N ILE A 61 -9.23 0.65 8.19
CA ILE A 61 -7.78 0.57 8.25
C ILE A 61 -7.29 1.68 9.17
N ARG A 62 -6.50 1.32 10.17
CA ARG A 62 -5.93 2.27 11.14
C ARG A 62 -4.47 2.56 10.83
N PRO A 63 -3.97 3.75 11.20
CA PRO A 63 -2.56 4.10 11.00
C PRO A 63 -1.58 3.09 11.61
N ASP A 64 -1.89 2.53 12.79
CA ASP A 64 -1.05 1.54 13.46
C ASP A 64 -0.80 0.27 12.62
N GLU A 65 -1.76 -0.13 11.78
CA GLU A 65 -1.60 -1.27 10.85
C GLU A 65 -0.53 -1.02 9.78
N LEU A 66 -0.20 0.25 9.51
CA LEU A 66 0.82 0.65 8.55
C LEU A 66 2.16 1.04 9.20
N LEU A 67 2.18 1.15 10.53
CA LEU A 67 3.38 1.46 11.31
C LEU A 67 4.13 0.22 11.77
N HIS A 68 3.44 -0.91 11.92
CA HIS A 68 4.08 -2.12 12.42
C HIS A 68 4.72 -2.92 11.29
N VAL A 69 5.91 -3.46 11.57
CA VAL A 69 6.52 -4.50 10.76
C VAL A 69 5.66 -5.75 10.91
N SER A 70 4.94 -6.11 9.88
CA SER A 70 4.07 -7.27 9.87
C SER A 70 4.62 -8.34 8.93
N PRO A 71 4.47 -9.63 9.23
CA PRO A 71 4.67 -10.69 8.24
C PRO A 71 3.79 -10.48 6.99
N LEU A 72 2.74 -9.69 7.11
CA LEU A 72 1.79 -9.33 6.04
C LEU A 72 2.19 -8.08 5.26
N TRP A 73 3.41 -7.56 5.40
CA TRP A 73 3.82 -6.37 4.66
C TRP A 73 3.61 -6.52 3.15
N GLY A 74 3.76 -7.73 2.59
CA GLY A 74 3.47 -8.03 1.18
C GLY A 74 2.00 -7.79 0.81
N SER A 75 1.06 -8.11 1.70
CA SER A 75 -0.37 -7.85 1.50
C SER A 75 -0.69 -6.36 1.55
N ALA A 76 -0.06 -5.60 2.48
CA ALA A 76 -0.18 -4.14 2.50
C ALA A 76 0.34 -3.51 1.20
N VAL A 77 1.45 -4.01 0.66
CA VAL A 77 1.99 -3.58 -0.65
C VAL A 77 1.01 -3.86 -1.78
N GLN A 78 0.31 -5.01 -1.77
CA GLN A 78 -0.70 -5.33 -2.78
C GLN A 78 -1.89 -4.36 -2.73
N VAL A 79 -2.34 -3.99 -1.54
CA VAL A 79 -3.44 -3.02 -1.37
C VAL A 79 -3.00 -1.61 -1.79
N LEU A 80 -1.78 -1.19 -1.42
CA LEU A 80 -1.19 0.06 -1.92
C LEU A 80 -1.08 0.07 -3.44
N HIS A 81 -0.68 -1.04 -4.05
CA HIS A 81 -0.63 -1.18 -5.50
C HIS A 81 -2.01 -1.00 -6.13
N ALA A 82 -3.03 -1.73 -5.65
CA ALA A 82 -4.40 -1.62 -6.16
C ALA A 82 -4.93 -0.18 -6.06
N TRP A 83 -4.66 0.50 -4.94
CA TRP A 83 -5.00 1.90 -4.75
C TRP A 83 -4.30 2.83 -5.76
N LEU A 84 -3.01 2.63 -6.01
CA LEU A 84 -2.24 3.44 -6.97
C LEU A 84 -2.69 3.20 -8.41
N VAL A 85 -3.02 1.95 -8.76
CA VAL A 85 -3.59 1.60 -10.08
C VAL A 85 -4.91 2.33 -10.29
N ALA A 86 -5.81 2.32 -9.31
CA ALA A 86 -7.09 3.03 -9.39
C ALA A 86 -6.93 4.55 -9.56
N ARG A 87 -5.81 5.13 -9.12
CA ARG A 87 -5.45 6.55 -9.29
C ARG A 87 -4.66 6.83 -10.57
N THR A 88 -4.42 5.83 -11.37
CA THR A 88 -3.56 5.92 -12.57
C THR A 88 -2.19 6.54 -12.24
N ALA A 89 -1.67 6.18 -11.04
CA ALA A 89 -0.42 6.72 -10.54
C ALA A 89 0.74 6.35 -11.47
N LYS A 90 1.66 7.30 -11.64
CA LYS A 90 2.83 7.15 -12.50
C LYS A 90 4.10 6.99 -11.66
N ASP A 91 5.15 6.49 -12.31
CA ASP A 91 6.50 6.51 -11.74
C ASP A 91 6.94 7.94 -11.45
N TRP A 92 7.80 8.13 -10.45
CA TRP A 92 8.17 9.48 -10.04
C TRP A 92 9.07 10.19 -11.07
N LEU A 93 9.98 9.45 -11.72
CA LEU A 93 10.88 10.00 -12.71
C LEU A 93 10.36 9.85 -14.14
N ASP A 94 9.62 8.79 -14.43
CA ASP A 94 9.13 8.44 -15.76
C ASP A 94 7.61 8.68 -15.87
N GLU A 95 7.21 9.70 -16.61
CA GLU A 95 5.80 10.06 -16.77
C GLU A 95 5.03 9.16 -17.74
N ASP A 96 5.72 8.41 -18.58
CA ASP A 96 5.10 7.50 -19.54
C ASP A 96 4.75 6.15 -18.91
N ARG A 97 5.30 5.86 -17.71
CA ARG A 97 5.11 4.58 -17.02
C ARG A 97 4.15 4.70 -15.85
N THR A 98 3.03 4.03 -15.96
CA THR A 98 2.07 3.89 -14.84
C THR A 98 2.50 2.75 -13.91
N ILE A 99 2.08 2.81 -12.66
CA ILE A 99 2.31 1.73 -11.68
C ILE A 99 1.71 0.41 -12.18
N ASP A 100 0.54 0.45 -12.85
CA ASP A 100 -0.07 -0.72 -13.49
C ASP A 100 0.81 -1.29 -14.62
N SER A 101 1.34 -0.45 -15.52
CA SER A 101 2.21 -0.91 -16.60
C SER A 101 3.50 -1.55 -16.09
N LEU A 102 4.07 -1.01 -15.01
CA LEU A 102 5.26 -1.57 -14.36
C LEU A 102 5.04 -2.97 -13.80
N ALA A 103 3.83 -3.23 -13.24
CA ALA A 103 3.49 -4.51 -12.65
C ALA A 103 3.21 -5.61 -13.69
N ARG A 104 2.78 -5.23 -14.90
CA ARG A 104 2.40 -6.17 -15.98
C ARG A 104 3.58 -6.70 -16.79
N THR A 105 4.77 -6.12 -16.67
CA THR A 105 5.95 -6.56 -17.42
C THR A 105 6.45 -7.86 -16.82
N GLU A 106 6.25 -8.96 -17.52
CA GLU A 106 6.69 -10.35 -17.31
C GLU A 106 7.11 -10.82 -15.90
N GLY A 107 6.34 -11.76 -15.32
CA GLY A 107 6.76 -12.62 -14.22
C GLY A 107 5.77 -12.77 -13.08
N ILE A 108 5.67 -13.99 -12.56
CA ILE A 108 4.73 -14.45 -11.52
C ILE A 108 5.10 -13.93 -10.11
N LYS A 109 6.21 -13.21 -9.94
CA LYS A 109 6.66 -12.70 -8.63
C LYS A 109 6.12 -11.29 -8.38
N TYR A 110 5.38 -11.12 -7.31
CA TYR A 110 4.90 -9.81 -6.88
C TYR A 110 5.90 -9.13 -5.91
N PRO A 111 6.21 -7.84 -6.09
CA PRO A 111 5.82 -7.07 -7.28
C PRO A 111 6.46 -7.67 -8.54
N GLY A 112 5.61 -7.91 -9.56
CA GLY A 112 6.04 -8.47 -10.84
C GLY A 112 6.68 -7.41 -11.74
N GLY A 113 7.33 -7.88 -12.80
CA GLY A 113 7.85 -6.99 -13.84
C GLY A 113 8.93 -6.06 -13.33
N ASP A 114 8.80 -4.79 -13.71
CA ASP A 114 9.73 -3.71 -13.35
C ASP A 114 9.30 -2.92 -12.11
N LEU A 115 8.15 -3.26 -11.51
CA LEU A 115 7.69 -2.66 -10.26
C LEU A 115 8.52 -3.13 -9.07
N THR A 116 8.89 -2.22 -8.19
CA THR A 116 9.62 -2.51 -6.95
C THR A 116 9.12 -1.71 -5.77
N VAL A 117 9.39 -2.23 -4.57
CA VAL A 117 9.17 -1.49 -3.32
C VAL A 117 10.41 -0.67 -3.01
N HIS A 118 10.24 0.64 -3.02
CA HIS A 118 11.26 1.61 -2.60
C HIS A 118 11.06 1.94 -1.12
N HIS A 119 12.14 1.88 -0.33
CA HIS A 119 12.16 2.41 1.02
C HIS A 119 12.43 3.91 0.96
N ILE A 120 11.47 4.76 1.31
CA ILE A 120 11.64 6.22 1.30
C ILE A 120 12.82 6.62 2.17
N PHE A 121 12.88 6.11 3.39
CA PHE A 121 14.09 6.11 4.19
C PHE A 121 14.83 4.79 3.94
N ALA A 122 15.92 4.85 3.19
CA ALA A 122 16.71 3.69 2.86
C ALA A 122 17.19 2.96 4.13
N ARG A 123 17.23 1.62 4.08
CA ARG A 123 17.72 0.80 5.21
C ARG A 123 19.06 1.29 5.74
N LYS A 124 19.99 1.59 4.82
CA LYS A 124 21.33 2.10 5.19
C LYS A 124 21.24 3.40 5.98
N VAL A 125 20.42 4.36 5.54
CA VAL A 125 20.25 5.65 6.24
C VAL A 125 19.76 5.44 7.67
N LEU A 126 18.80 4.54 7.88
CA LEU A 126 18.25 4.27 9.20
C LEU A 126 19.26 3.50 10.10
N THR A 127 19.99 2.53 9.55
CA THR A 127 21.01 1.79 10.33
C THR A 127 22.21 2.67 10.70
N ASP A 128 22.64 3.55 9.80
CA ASP A 128 23.69 4.53 10.08
C ASP A 128 23.26 5.52 11.19
N ALA A 129 21.95 5.78 11.30
CA ALA A 129 21.35 6.57 12.38
C ALA A 129 21.07 5.77 13.67
N GLY A 130 21.50 4.51 13.76
CA GLY A 130 21.36 3.65 14.93
C GLY A 130 19.98 2.98 15.09
N LEU A 131 19.11 3.07 14.08
CA LEU A 131 17.82 2.38 14.10
C LEU A 131 17.97 0.93 13.64
N ARG A 132 17.10 0.05 14.17
CA ARG A 132 17.08 -1.35 13.74
C ARG A 132 16.62 -1.45 12.27
N ILE A 133 17.23 -2.34 11.51
CA ILE A 133 16.95 -2.54 10.09
C ILE A 133 15.47 -2.88 9.83
N GLU A 134 14.83 -3.58 10.76
CA GLU A 134 13.42 -3.94 10.68
C GLU A 134 12.51 -2.71 10.68
N ALA A 135 12.92 -1.62 11.32
CA ALA A 135 12.15 -0.38 11.33
C ALA A 135 11.91 0.16 9.91
N ALA A 136 12.82 -0.08 8.97
CA ALA A 136 12.65 0.30 7.58
C ALA A 136 11.49 -0.45 6.88
N ASN A 137 11.10 -1.63 7.35
CA ASN A 137 10.11 -2.50 6.71
C ASN A 137 8.67 -2.19 7.14
N ARG A 138 8.36 -0.94 7.43
CA ARG A 138 7.00 -0.47 7.71
C ARG A 138 6.29 -0.08 6.41
N PRO A 139 5.03 -0.46 6.18
CA PRO A 139 4.28 0.00 5.00
C PRO A 139 4.27 1.52 4.84
N ALA A 140 4.26 2.27 5.95
CA ALA A 140 4.38 3.73 5.95
C ALA A 140 5.71 4.26 5.38
N ASN A 141 6.73 3.42 5.24
CA ASN A 141 8.02 3.78 4.63
C ASN A 141 8.14 3.32 3.15
N PHE A 142 7.10 2.71 2.58
CA PHE A 142 7.17 2.16 1.23
C PHE A 142 6.59 3.10 0.18
N ALA A 143 7.26 3.19 -0.98
CA ALA A 143 6.70 3.69 -2.22
C ALA A 143 6.85 2.63 -3.31
N LEU A 144 5.95 2.64 -4.29
CA LEU A 144 6.01 1.75 -5.44
C LEU A 144 6.57 2.52 -6.63
N LEU A 145 7.68 2.05 -7.17
CA LEU A 145 8.44 2.70 -8.24
C LEU A 145 8.96 1.67 -9.24
N SER A 146 9.43 2.15 -10.39
CA SER A 146 10.21 1.32 -11.30
C SER A 146 11.56 0.94 -10.67
N ARG A 147 12.16 -0.15 -11.15
CA ARG A 147 13.51 -0.55 -10.74
C ARG A 147 14.55 0.52 -11.07
N SER A 148 14.41 1.18 -12.23
CA SER A 148 15.31 2.27 -12.65
C SER A 148 15.22 3.46 -11.69
N THR A 149 14.02 3.94 -11.38
CA THR A 149 13.82 5.03 -10.42
C THR A 149 14.32 4.67 -9.02
N ASN A 150 14.02 3.43 -8.56
CA ASN A 150 14.52 2.96 -7.26
C ASN A 150 16.07 2.89 -7.23
N ALA A 151 16.70 2.44 -8.31
CA ALA A 151 18.17 2.40 -8.42
C ALA A 151 18.79 3.80 -8.45
N GLU A 152 18.16 4.74 -9.17
CA GLU A 152 18.58 6.15 -9.23
C GLU A 152 18.59 6.81 -7.85
N PHE A 153 17.58 6.54 -7.04
CA PHE A 153 17.52 7.07 -5.67
C PHE A 153 18.48 6.37 -4.72
N GLY A 154 18.65 5.06 -4.87
CA GLY A 154 19.61 4.27 -4.09
C GLY A 154 19.46 4.46 -2.58
N ALA A 155 20.56 4.81 -1.90
CA ALA A 155 20.61 5.08 -0.47
C ALA A 155 20.61 6.58 -0.14
N ARG A 156 20.13 7.43 -1.04
CA ARG A 156 20.04 8.89 -0.80
C ARG A 156 19.03 9.16 0.32
N THR A 157 19.24 10.28 1.03
CA THR A 157 18.26 10.72 2.03
C THR A 157 16.98 11.20 1.34
N PRO A 158 15.81 11.06 1.99
CA PRO A 158 14.53 11.53 1.43
C PRO A 158 14.57 13.02 1.04
N ASP A 159 15.26 13.84 1.83
CA ASP A 159 15.40 15.26 1.58
C ASP A 159 16.24 15.53 0.33
N ASP A 160 17.33 14.78 0.10
CA ASP A 160 18.12 14.87 -1.13
C ASP A 160 17.35 14.40 -2.36
N VAL A 161 16.55 13.34 -2.22
CA VAL A 161 15.65 12.88 -3.28
C VAL A 161 14.66 13.99 -3.61
N LEU A 162 13.96 14.55 -2.61
CA LEU A 162 12.97 15.60 -2.85
C LEU A 162 13.57 16.83 -3.54
N ARG A 163 14.78 17.26 -3.12
CA ARG A 163 15.47 18.41 -3.74
C ARG A 163 15.84 18.16 -5.21
N SER A 164 16.12 16.92 -5.59
CA SER A 164 16.48 16.58 -6.97
C SER A 164 15.28 16.48 -7.91
N LEU A 165 14.06 16.37 -7.39
CA LEU A 165 12.85 16.24 -8.21
C LEU A 165 12.44 17.59 -8.80
N THR A 166 12.07 17.58 -10.08
CA THR A 166 11.38 18.70 -10.74
C THR A 166 9.98 18.91 -10.14
N PRO A 167 9.33 20.06 -10.37
CA PRO A 167 7.96 20.29 -9.89
C PRO A 167 6.96 19.20 -10.32
N ASP A 168 7.03 18.73 -11.57
CA ASP A 168 6.12 17.68 -12.07
C ASP A 168 6.43 16.33 -11.43
N GLN A 169 7.69 16.00 -11.20
CA GLN A 169 8.10 14.80 -10.48
C GLN A 169 7.63 14.84 -9.02
N ARG A 170 7.74 15.99 -8.35
CA ARG A 170 7.19 16.18 -6.98
C ARG A 170 5.69 15.99 -6.94
N LYS A 171 4.95 16.46 -7.96
CA LYS A 171 3.51 16.24 -8.08
C LYS A 171 3.19 14.74 -8.19
N ARG A 172 3.93 13.98 -9.01
CA ARG A 172 3.78 12.53 -9.11
C ARG A 172 4.10 11.81 -7.80
N ALA A 173 5.19 12.20 -7.14
CA ALA A 173 5.58 11.64 -5.84
C ALA A 173 4.55 11.97 -4.74
N GLY A 174 3.91 13.13 -4.81
CA GLY A 174 2.85 13.57 -3.91
C GLY A 174 1.64 12.64 -3.89
N VAL A 175 1.35 11.92 -4.98
CA VAL A 175 0.29 10.90 -5.03
C VAL A 175 0.54 9.80 -3.99
N GLN A 176 1.79 9.50 -3.69
CA GLN A 176 2.19 8.53 -2.68
C GLN A 176 2.58 9.18 -1.34
N PHE A 177 2.13 10.39 -1.08
CA PHE A 177 2.45 11.17 0.12
C PHE A 177 3.96 11.32 0.36
N PHE A 178 4.70 11.64 -0.73
CA PHE A 178 6.09 12.05 -0.67
C PHE A 178 6.24 13.41 -1.35
N GLY A 179 6.68 14.41 -0.60
CA GLY A 179 6.81 15.77 -1.13
C GLY A 179 6.87 16.83 -0.04
N GLU A 180 6.62 18.08 -0.42
CA GLU A 180 6.72 19.25 0.45
C GLU A 180 5.78 19.18 1.68
N ALA A 181 4.63 18.50 1.57
CA ALA A 181 3.71 18.30 2.69
C ALA A 181 4.32 17.48 3.84
N ALA A 182 5.38 16.70 3.59
CA ALA A 182 6.12 16.01 4.64
C ALA A 182 7.03 16.97 5.43
N GLY A 183 7.46 18.08 4.82
CA GLY A 183 8.27 19.10 5.46
C GLY A 183 9.55 18.55 6.11
N ASP A 184 9.87 19.05 7.28
CA ASP A 184 11.06 18.63 8.05
C ASP A 184 11.06 17.16 8.48
N ARG A 185 9.92 16.43 8.33
CA ARG A 185 9.83 15.00 8.64
C ARG A 185 10.68 14.13 7.71
N LEU A 186 11.20 14.67 6.60
CA LEU A 186 12.11 13.96 5.70
C LEU A 186 13.55 13.83 6.25
N ARG A 187 13.85 14.40 7.40
CA ARG A 187 15.10 14.21 8.12
C ARG A 187 15.07 12.88 8.87
N HIS A 188 16.21 12.17 8.93
CA HIS A 188 16.27 10.83 9.55
C HIS A 188 15.98 10.85 11.07
N GLU A 189 16.30 11.95 11.75
CA GLU A 189 15.99 12.14 13.19
C GLU A 189 14.47 12.18 13.45
N ARG A 190 13.67 12.47 12.40
CA ARG A 190 12.21 12.57 12.48
C ARG A 190 11.50 11.40 11.77
N TYR A 191 12.20 10.29 11.59
CA TYR A 191 11.68 9.11 10.89
C TYR A 191 10.35 8.61 11.49
N GLU A 192 10.25 8.54 12.80
CA GLU A 192 9.00 8.09 13.46
C GLU A 192 7.84 9.03 13.16
N GLU A 193 8.06 10.34 13.26
CA GLU A 193 7.04 11.35 12.94
C GLU A 193 6.62 11.30 11.46
N PHE A 194 7.57 11.02 10.56
CA PHE A 194 7.26 10.81 9.15
C PHE A 194 6.36 9.60 8.96
N CYS A 195 6.70 8.47 9.58
CA CYS A 195 5.92 7.24 9.49
C CYS A 195 4.50 7.45 10.06
N GLU A 196 4.35 8.08 11.22
CA GLU A 196 3.05 8.38 11.82
C GLU A 196 2.20 9.27 10.92
N TRP A 197 2.78 10.37 10.45
CA TRP A 197 2.10 11.29 9.52
C TRP A 197 1.66 10.60 8.24
N ARG A 198 2.55 9.81 7.64
CA ARG A 198 2.25 9.13 6.38
C ARG A 198 1.29 7.95 6.56
N ALA A 199 1.39 7.21 7.66
CA ALA A 199 0.45 6.15 8.00
C ALA A 199 -0.99 6.68 8.13
N ALA A 200 -1.17 7.84 8.78
CA ALA A 200 -2.48 8.48 8.88
C ALA A 200 -3.06 8.83 7.50
N ARG A 201 -2.24 9.42 6.62
CA ARG A 201 -2.66 9.78 5.25
C ARG A 201 -2.99 8.56 4.39
N LEU A 202 -2.15 7.53 4.47
CA LEU A 202 -2.39 6.27 3.75
C LEU A 202 -3.64 5.57 4.25
N ALA A 203 -3.85 5.49 5.57
CA ALA A 203 -5.05 4.87 6.15
C ALA A 203 -6.33 5.58 5.68
N GLU A 204 -6.35 6.91 5.69
CA GLU A 204 -7.46 7.73 5.20
C GLU A 204 -7.73 7.44 3.71
N ALA A 205 -6.70 7.53 2.87
CA ALA A 205 -6.82 7.31 1.43
C ALA A 205 -7.24 5.88 1.06
N LEU A 206 -6.78 4.88 1.82
CA LEU A 206 -7.19 3.48 1.62
C LEU A 206 -8.64 3.25 2.07
N ASN A 207 -9.08 3.86 3.16
CA ASN A 207 -10.48 3.79 3.60
C ASN A 207 -11.41 4.43 2.56
N GLU A 208 -11.07 5.61 2.04
CA GLU A 208 -11.79 6.25 0.94
C GLU A 208 -11.85 5.33 -0.30
N PHE A 209 -10.71 4.77 -0.72
CA PHE A 209 -10.63 3.83 -1.85
C PHE A 209 -11.51 2.59 -1.67
N LEU A 210 -11.65 2.11 -0.45
CA LEU A 210 -12.46 0.93 -0.11
C LEU A 210 -13.94 1.29 0.21
N GLY A 211 -14.30 2.57 0.24
CA GLY A 211 -15.64 3.02 0.62
C GLY A 211 -15.98 2.68 2.08
N ILE A 212 -15.02 2.92 2.98
CA ILE A 212 -15.18 2.68 4.42
C ILE A 212 -15.22 4.04 5.12
N ASP A 213 -16.37 4.43 5.61
CA ASP A 213 -16.62 5.66 6.37
C ASP A 213 -16.13 5.57 7.83
#